data_27ae0fe2446ed657b0aa09c75d216c7d
#
_entry.id   27ae0fe2446ed657b0aa09c75d216c7d
#
_cell.length_a   1.000
_cell.length_b   1.000
_cell.length_c   1.000
_cell.angle_alpha   90.00
_cell.angle_beta   90.00
_cell.angle_gamma   90.00
#
_symmetry.space_group_name_H-M   'P 1'
#
loop_
_entity.id
_entity.type
_entity.pdbx_description
1 polymer ?
#
loop_
_entity_poly.entity_id
_entity_poly.type
_entity_poly.pdbx_seq_one_letter_code
_entity_poly.pdbx_strand_id
1 'polypeptide(L)'
;EAVMLFKNSDLFIMNMDTQYDDQFAVDGAKIGDTLRIRLPSDFVVTDGPAMQLQNNTQQYTSLTVSSQKNVATPYSTAERTMSIDRYSELVVAPMVNALCGKVASTVMRGSEGGVCNLISNVDGAGNIISPTMDQFTGANAILDDQGATMMDRRCVQDPTSDARTVSSLAGLLNPVTEISSQFRSGMMKSGLGFDRFFRDQTVIKHTTGTFSAGGTVNGGGQTTSTSGGNITVNAITGTLRKGDIITFANVNAVNRVTKDSLGTLRQFVVTADVATTATTIPIYPGMIGPVGGVAGGADQQYQTVDALPINGAAMVLVTPASSVYRKSLAYTQKAVTMASADLVMPKKAVEEASRTSYDGVSMRMLTDYLPLTDQLATRLDVLFGFKYIRPEWLCVICDRV
;
A
#
# COMPACT_ATOMS: atom_id res chain seq x y z
N GLU A 1 -13.72 2.91 24.63
CA GLU A 1 -12.82 4.06 24.60
C GLU A 1 -11.52 3.71 23.87
N ALA A 2 -10.75 2.66 24.26
CA ALA A 2 -9.49 2.28 23.62
C ALA A 2 -9.60 2.04 22.11
N VAL A 3 -10.64 1.37 21.63
CA VAL A 3 -10.86 1.11 20.19
C VAL A 3 -11.21 2.38 19.42
N MET A 4 -11.97 3.29 20.03
CA MET A 4 -12.25 4.61 19.44
C MET A 4 -10.98 5.46 19.36
N LEU A 5 -10.13 5.43 20.39
CA LEU A 5 -8.81 6.07 20.37
C LEU A 5 -7.92 5.48 19.29
N PHE A 6 -7.91 4.16 19.14
CA PHE A 6 -7.18 3.47 18.06
C PHE A 6 -7.56 4.01 16.69
N LYS A 7 -8.85 4.04 16.38
CA LYS A 7 -9.33 4.49 15.07
C LYS A 7 -9.09 5.99 14.83
N ASN A 8 -9.20 6.80 15.87
CA ASN A 8 -9.06 8.26 15.76
C ASN A 8 -7.62 8.76 15.84
N SER A 9 -6.69 7.97 16.37
CA SER A 9 -5.30 8.39 16.54
C SER A 9 -4.42 8.18 15.31
N ASP A 10 -4.79 7.25 14.44
CA ASP A 10 -4.03 6.93 13.24
C ASP A 10 -4.77 7.34 11.97
N LEU A 11 -4.23 8.35 11.31
CA LEU A 11 -4.83 8.93 10.11
C LEU A 11 -4.82 7.96 8.92
N PHE A 12 -3.80 7.09 8.81
CA PHE A 12 -3.73 6.15 7.70
C PHE A 12 -4.79 5.05 7.83
N ILE A 13 -4.97 4.48 9.03
CA ILE A 13 -6.00 3.46 9.30
C ILE A 13 -7.42 4.00 9.05
N MET A 14 -7.69 5.26 9.43
CA MET A 14 -8.98 5.90 9.14
C MET A 14 -9.28 6.04 7.64
N ASN A 15 -8.26 6.12 6.82
CA ASN A 15 -8.37 6.40 5.39
C ASN A 15 -8.26 5.15 4.51
N MET A 16 -8.29 3.95 5.11
CA MET A 16 -8.41 2.66 4.42
C MET A 16 -9.84 2.15 4.49
N ASP A 17 -10.13 1.14 3.67
CA ASP A 17 -11.37 0.38 3.77
C ASP A 17 -11.21 -0.69 4.87
N THR A 18 -12.05 -0.62 5.91
CA THR A 18 -12.05 -1.55 7.04
C THR A 18 -13.30 -2.42 7.10
N GLN A 19 -14.27 -2.19 6.22
CA GLN A 19 -15.60 -2.82 6.26
C GLN A 19 -15.81 -3.86 5.16
N TYR A 20 -14.75 -4.53 4.72
CA TYR A 20 -14.88 -5.47 3.61
C TYR A 20 -15.75 -6.69 3.94
N ASP A 21 -15.71 -7.20 5.17
CA ASP A 21 -16.54 -8.33 5.61
C ASP A 21 -16.80 -8.28 7.13
N ASP A 22 -18.05 -8.01 7.49
CA ASP A 22 -18.50 -7.97 8.89
C ASP A 22 -18.46 -9.35 9.56
N GLN A 23 -18.41 -10.43 8.78
CA GLN A 23 -18.42 -11.81 9.32
C GLN A 23 -17.07 -12.20 9.96
N PHE A 24 -15.96 -11.54 9.62
CA PHE A 24 -14.67 -11.78 10.27
C PHE A 24 -14.64 -11.25 11.71
N ALA A 25 -15.44 -10.25 12.03
CA ALA A 25 -15.50 -9.63 13.35
C ALA A 25 -16.47 -10.33 14.32
N VAL A 26 -17.20 -11.37 13.89
CA VAL A 26 -18.23 -12.03 14.71
C VAL A 26 -17.69 -13.24 15.44
N ASP A 27 -17.98 -13.33 16.74
CA ASP A 27 -17.60 -14.45 17.61
C ASP A 27 -18.23 -15.77 17.13
N GLY A 28 -17.39 -16.78 16.91
CA GLY A 28 -17.82 -18.12 16.52
C GLY A 28 -17.83 -18.42 15.03
N ALA A 29 -17.55 -17.46 14.17
CA ALA A 29 -17.29 -17.73 12.76
C ALA A 29 -15.94 -18.45 12.63
N LYS A 30 -15.96 -19.77 12.51
CA LYS A 30 -14.78 -20.58 12.13
C LYS A 30 -14.50 -20.42 10.64
N ILE A 31 -14.42 -19.18 10.18
CA ILE A 31 -13.93 -18.84 8.85
C ILE A 31 -12.43 -18.99 8.95
N GLY A 32 -11.81 -19.65 7.97
CA GLY A 32 -10.35 -19.83 7.94
C GLY A 32 -9.60 -18.50 8.00
N ASP A 33 -8.31 -18.55 8.17
CA ASP A 33 -7.39 -17.40 8.26
C ASP A 33 -7.34 -16.55 6.98
N THR A 34 -7.99 -16.98 5.89
CA THR A 34 -7.89 -16.38 4.56
C THR A 34 -9.26 -16.04 3.98
N LEU A 35 -9.46 -14.74 3.75
CA LEU A 35 -10.62 -14.21 3.02
C LEU A 35 -10.31 -14.14 1.53
N ARG A 36 -11.12 -14.79 0.70
CA ARG A 36 -11.02 -14.72 -0.75
C ARG A 36 -11.89 -13.59 -1.30
N ILE A 37 -11.24 -12.55 -1.79
CA ILE A 37 -11.87 -11.35 -2.37
C ILE A 37 -11.97 -11.52 -3.88
N ARG A 38 -13.18 -11.51 -4.43
CA ARG A 38 -13.40 -11.56 -5.87
C ARG A 38 -13.24 -10.18 -6.48
N LEU A 39 -12.47 -10.11 -7.56
CA LEU A 39 -12.32 -8.88 -8.34
C LEU A 39 -13.35 -8.87 -9.47
N PRO A 40 -13.90 -7.70 -9.85
CA PRO A 40 -14.74 -7.59 -11.04
C PRO A 40 -13.97 -8.07 -12.28
N SER A 41 -14.66 -8.80 -13.16
CA SER A 41 -14.10 -9.23 -14.44
C SER A 41 -14.02 -8.06 -15.42
N ASP A 42 -12.92 -7.98 -16.14
CA ASP A 42 -12.77 -7.06 -17.27
C ASP A 42 -13.27 -7.75 -18.56
N PHE A 43 -13.75 -6.98 -19.52
CA PHE A 43 -14.20 -7.47 -20.82
C PHE A 43 -13.55 -6.67 -21.94
N VAL A 44 -13.38 -7.30 -23.09
CA VAL A 44 -12.88 -6.65 -24.29
C VAL A 44 -14.05 -6.43 -25.24
N VAL A 45 -14.18 -5.22 -25.77
CA VAL A 45 -15.18 -4.91 -26.80
C VAL A 45 -14.64 -5.37 -28.14
N THR A 46 -15.47 -6.08 -28.92
CA THR A 46 -15.14 -6.54 -30.27
C THR A 46 -15.99 -5.80 -31.29
N ASP A 47 -15.38 -5.36 -32.39
CA ASP A 47 -16.04 -4.66 -33.44
C ASP A 47 -16.76 -5.63 -34.42
N GLY A 48 -17.88 -5.17 -34.97
CA GLY A 48 -18.63 -5.87 -35.99
C GLY A 48 -19.90 -6.58 -35.51
N PRO A 49 -20.73 -7.08 -36.43
CA PRO A 49 -22.02 -7.68 -36.13
C PRO A 49 -21.93 -9.13 -35.60
N ALA A 50 -20.77 -9.76 -35.72
CA ALA A 50 -20.57 -11.15 -35.27
C ALA A 50 -20.26 -11.19 -33.76
N MET A 51 -21.06 -11.93 -32.99
CA MET A 51 -20.86 -12.13 -31.58
C MET A 51 -19.63 -13.00 -31.34
N GLN A 52 -18.69 -12.49 -30.53
CA GLN A 52 -17.54 -13.25 -30.06
C GLN A 52 -17.71 -13.52 -28.56
N LEU A 53 -17.80 -14.79 -28.20
CA LEU A 53 -17.94 -15.21 -26.81
C LEU A 53 -16.57 -15.12 -26.10
N GLN A 54 -16.55 -14.44 -24.95
CA GLN A 54 -15.37 -14.34 -24.11
C GLN A 54 -15.55 -15.21 -22.85
N ASN A 55 -14.50 -15.92 -22.46
CA ASN A 55 -14.50 -16.62 -21.19
C ASN A 55 -14.43 -15.62 -20.03
N ASN A 56 -15.40 -15.73 -19.12
CA ASN A 56 -15.38 -14.94 -17.89
C ASN A 56 -14.50 -15.63 -16.85
N THR A 57 -13.19 -15.37 -16.91
CA THR A 57 -12.23 -15.85 -15.90
C THR A 57 -12.22 -14.88 -14.73
N GLN A 58 -12.94 -15.21 -13.66
CA GLN A 58 -13.03 -14.36 -12.48
C GLN A 58 -11.73 -14.36 -11.68
N GLN A 59 -11.10 -13.20 -11.54
CA GLN A 59 -9.92 -13.01 -10.70
C GLN A 59 -10.30 -12.93 -9.23
N TYR A 60 -9.41 -13.40 -8.36
CA TYR A 60 -9.55 -13.25 -6.92
C TYR A 60 -8.21 -12.90 -6.29
N THR A 61 -8.26 -12.17 -5.20
CA THR A 61 -7.12 -11.97 -4.30
C THR A 61 -7.45 -12.51 -2.93
N SER A 62 -6.43 -12.92 -2.18
CA SER A 62 -6.62 -13.42 -0.83
C SER A 62 -6.06 -12.44 0.20
N LEU A 63 -6.84 -12.18 1.24
CA LEU A 63 -6.43 -11.45 2.42
C LEU A 63 -6.31 -12.43 3.57
N THR A 64 -5.12 -12.55 4.14
CA THR A 64 -4.84 -13.45 5.27
C THR A 64 -4.71 -12.64 6.55
N VAL A 65 -5.47 -13.02 7.58
CA VAL A 65 -5.40 -12.41 8.91
C VAL A 65 -4.40 -13.21 9.74
N SER A 66 -3.15 -12.77 9.74
CA SER A 66 -2.03 -13.49 10.39
C SER A 66 -1.18 -12.65 11.32
N SER A 67 -1.34 -11.31 11.29
CA SER A 67 -0.50 -10.40 12.06
C SER A 67 -1.13 -10.06 13.39
N GLN A 68 -0.56 -10.57 14.48
CA GLN A 68 -0.94 -10.16 15.83
C GLN A 68 0.09 -9.15 16.36
N LYS A 69 -0.40 -8.05 16.91
CA LYS A 69 0.41 -7.06 17.64
C LYS A 69 -0.14 -6.89 19.03
N ASN A 70 0.76 -6.72 19.98
CA ASN A 70 0.38 -6.51 21.37
C ASN A 70 1.27 -5.45 22.02
N VAL A 71 0.72 -4.82 23.05
CA VAL A 71 1.43 -3.98 24.00
C VAL A 71 1.01 -4.42 25.38
N ALA A 72 1.96 -4.61 26.29
CA ALA A 72 1.69 -4.99 27.66
C ALA A 72 2.49 -4.12 28.62
N THR A 73 1.90 -3.75 29.75
CA THR A 73 2.57 -3.02 30.82
C THR A 73 2.19 -3.63 32.16
N PRO A 74 3.16 -3.89 33.04
CA PRO A 74 2.91 -4.24 34.42
C PRO A 74 2.78 -2.96 35.27
N TYR A 75 1.99 -3.01 36.32
CA TYR A 75 1.94 -2.02 37.40
C TYR A 75 1.76 -2.73 38.75
N SER A 76 2.32 -2.16 39.80
CA SER A 76 2.23 -2.76 41.12
C SER A 76 0.86 -2.54 41.75
N THR A 77 0.47 -3.46 42.66
CA THR A 77 -0.76 -3.30 43.43
C THR A 77 -0.75 -2.06 44.32
N ALA A 78 0.43 -1.65 44.81
CA ALA A 78 0.61 -0.42 45.58
C ALA A 78 0.35 0.82 44.73
N GLU A 79 0.80 0.88 43.47
CA GLU A 79 0.53 1.99 42.57
C GLU A 79 -0.98 2.08 42.23
N ARG A 80 -1.63 0.93 42.02
CA ARG A 80 -3.09 0.90 41.80
C ARG A 80 -3.87 1.45 42.98
N THR A 81 -3.41 1.15 44.19
CA THR A 81 -4.12 1.57 45.41
C THR A 81 -3.91 3.04 45.74
N MET A 82 -2.72 3.60 45.46
CA MET A 82 -2.35 4.94 45.91
C MET A 82 -2.38 6.03 44.84
N SER A 83 -2.35 5.71 43.54
CA SER A 83 -1.96 6.68 42.53
C SER A 83 -2.87 6.77 41.30
N ILE A 84 -3.89 5.92 41.11
CA ILE A 84 -4.56 5.84 39.82
C ILE A 84 -5.95 6.52 39.82
N ASP A 85 -5.97 7.85 39.75
CA ASP A 85 -7.20 8.59 39.41
C ASP A 85 -7.50 8.64 37.91
N ARG A 86 -6.50 8.38 37.02
CA ARG A 86 -6.63 8.53 35.56
C ARG A 86 -5.89 7.44 34.79
N TYR A 87 -6.13 6.19 35.12
CA TYR A 87 -5.49 5.04 34.46
C TYR A 87 -5.67 5.03 32.94
N SER A 88 -6.86 5.34 32.46
CA SER A 88 -7.18 5.37 31.03
C SER A 88 -6.32 6.39 30.27
N GLU A 89 -6.13 7.59 30.82
CA GLU A 89 -5.35 8.65 30.16
C GLU A 89 -3.84 8.43 30.26
N LEU A 90 -3.36 7.92 31.40
CA LEU A 90 -1.93 7.81 31.67
C LEU A 90 -1.31 6.51 31.12
N VAL A 91 -2.08 5.44 31.02
CA VAL A 91 -1.57 4.12 30.62
C VAL A 91 -2.20 3.63 29.33
N VAL A 92 -3.55 3.59 29.26
CA VAL A 92 -4.23 2.97 28.11
C VAL A 92 -4.05 3.79 26.83
N ALA A 93 -4.18 5.12 26.89
CA ALA A 93 -4.06 5.96 25.71
C ALA A 93 -2.66 5.92 25.05
N PRO A 94 -1.52 6.00 25.80
CA PRO A 94 -0.20 5.81 25.20
C PRO A 94 0.02 4.40 24.64
N MET A 95 -0.52 3.35 25.28
CA MET A 95 -0.44 1.97 24.77
C MET A 95 -1.17 1.84 23.42
N VAL A 96 -2.37 2.41 23.32
CA VAL A 96 -3.16 2.42 22.09
C VAL A 96 -2.42 3.18 20.98
N ASN A 97 -1.87 4.35 21.27
CA ASN A 97 -1.12 5.14 20.29
C ASN A 97 0.11 4.38 19.76
N ALA A 98 0.85 3.71 20.63
CA ALA A 98 2.00 2.88 20.23
C ALA A 98 1.57 1.71 19.35
N LEU A 99 0.45 1.05 19.68
CA LEU A 99 -0.11 -0.06 18.91
C LEU A 99 -0.58 0.41 17.54
N CYS A 100 -1.28 1.55 17.47
CA CYS A 100 -1.72 2.18 16.22
C CYS A 100 -0.55 2.47 15.30
N GLY A 101 0.46 3.17 15.78
CA GLY A 101 1.64 3.50 14.98
C GLY A 101 2.35 2.26 14.43
N LYS A 102 2.37 1.16 15.22
CA LYS A 102 2.97 -0.09 14.75
C LYS A 102 2.12 -0.82 13.70
N VAL A 103 0.80 -0.80 13.84
CA VAL A 103 -0.12 -1.35 12.84
C VAL A 103 0.00 -0.56 11.54
N ALA A 104 -0.09 0.77 11.58
CA ALA A 104 0.05 1.63 10.42
C ALA A 104 1.38 1.44 9.71
N SER A 105 2.49 1.42 10.44
CA SER A 105 3.82 1.15 9.88
C SER A 105 3.89 -0.23 9.20
N THR A 106 3.21 -1.24 9.74
CA THR A 106 3.18 -2.58 9.15
C THR A 106 2.40 -2.56 7.83
N VAL A 107 1.26 -1.88 7.78
CA VAL A 107 0.46 -1.73 6.56
C VAL A 107 1.22 -0.92 5.50
N MET A 108 1.83 0.22 5.89
CA MET A 108 2.62 1.04 4.98
C MET A 108 3.80 0.28 4.37
N ARG A 109 4.47 -0.60 5.12
CA ARG A 109 5.52 -1.49 4.59
C ARG A 109 5.02 -2.46 3.53
N GLY A 110 3.74 -2.81 3.54
CA GLY A 110 3.12 -3.60 2.48
C GLY A 110 3.18 -2.92 1.10
N SER A 111 3.32 -1.59 1.05
CA SER A 111 3.52 -0.86 -0.21
C SER A 111 4.84 -1.21 -0.91
N GLU A 112 5.84 -1.75 -0.17
CA GLU A 112 7.05 -2.29 -0.76
C GLU A 112 6.74 -3.62 -1.47
N GLY A 113 6.66 -3.63 -2.76
CA GLY A 113 6.29 -4.78 -3.56
C GLY A 113 4.79 -4.94 -3.85
N GLY A 114 3.94 -4.08 -3.26
CA GLY A 114 2.50 -4.04 -3.53
C GLY A 114 2.07 -2.88 -4.43
N VAL A 115 2.89 -1.86 -4.65
CA VAL A 115 2.56 -0.70 -5.50
C VAL A 115 3.52 -0.62 -6.66
N CYS A 116 2.99 -0.66 -7.88
CA CYS A 116 3.78 -0.70 -9.10
C CYS A 116 4.00 0.66 -9.75
N ASN A 117 3.14 1.63 -9.48
CA ASN A 117 3.24 2.96 -10.10
C ASN A 117 4.06 3.90 -9.21
N LEU A 118 4.97 4.64 -9.83
CA LEU A 118 5.83 5.59 -9.13
C LEU A 118 6.06 6.81 -10.01
N ILE A 119 6.05 7.97 -9.36
CA ILE A 119 6.47 9.22 -9.96
C ILE A 119 7.56 9.85 -9.10
N SER A 120 8.60 10.32 -9.71
CA SER A 120 9.72 10.99 -9.04
C SER A 120 10.07 12.29 -9.72
N ASN A 121 10.58 13.24 -8.95
CA ASN A 121 11.23 14.43 -9.45
C ASN A 121 12.74 14.25 -9.28
N VAL A 122 13.49 14.38 -10.36
CA VAL A 122 14.93 14.12 -10.38
C VAL A 122 15.64 15.34 -10.94
N ASP A 123 16.70 15.78 -10.29
CA ASP A 123 17.53 16.89 -10.77
C ASP A 123 18.42 16.46 -11.94
N GLY A 124 19.10 17.44 -12.57
CA GLY A 124 20.02 17.19 -13.67
C GLY A 124 21.23 16.31 -13.31
N ALA A 125 21.50 16.09 -12.03
CA ALA A 125 22.55 15.22 -11.51
C ALA A 125 22.03 13.79 -11.18
N GLY A 126 20.74 13.54 -11.36
CA GLY A 126 20.12 12.25 -11.07
C GLY A 126 19.72 12.05 -9.62
N ASN A 127 19.66 13.08 -8.78
CA ASN A 127 19.20 12.93 -7.40
C ASN A 127 17.69 13.17 -7.28
N ILE A 128 17.04 12.43 -6.38
CA ILE A 128 15.64 12.66 -6.08
C ILE A 128 15.49 13.97 -5.31
N ILE A 129 14.66 14.86 -5.82
CA ILE A 129 14.30 16.13 -5.20
C ILE A 129 12.83 16.13 -4.77
N SER A 130 12.43 17.17 -4.05
CA SER A 130 11.05 17.26 -3.55
C SER A 130 10.04 17.33 -4.69
N PRO A 131 8.86 16.68 -4.55
CA PRO A 131 7.83 16.74 -5.55
C PRO A 131 7.28 18.16 -5.71
N THR A 132 6.94 18.51 -6.94
CA THR A 132 6.24 19.72 -7.31
C THR A 132 4.80 19.43 -7.68
N MET A 133 4.05 20.45 -8.11
CA MET A 133 2.68 20.28 -8.59
C MET A 133 2.57 19.22 -9.70
N ASP A 134 3.55 19.15 -10.60
CA ASP A 134 3.55 18.20 -11.72
C ASP A 134 3.55 16.74 -11.27
N GLN A 135 4.23 16.40 -10.19
CA GLN A 135 4.26 15.04 -9.68
C GLN A 135 2.90 14.64 -9.07
N PHE A 136 2.20 15.57 -8.40
CA PHE A 136 0.86 15.29 -7.87
C PHE A 136 -0.18 15.15 -8.97
N THR A 137 -0.17 16.05 -9.96
CA THR A 137 -1.08 15.95 -11.12
C THR A 137 -0.75 14.75 -11.99
N GLY A 138 0.54 14.43 -12.15
CA GLY A 138 1.00 13.23 -12.84
C GLY A 138 0.58 11.95 -12.13
N ALA A 139 0.60 11.91 -10.79
CA ALA A 139 0.09 10.78 -10.02
C ALA A 139 -1.41 10.58 -10.26
N ASN A 140 -2.20 11.68 -10.33
CA ASN A 140 -3.62 11.58 -10.68
C ASN A 140 -3.84 11.07 -12.11
N ALA A 141 -3.05 11.53 -13.08
CA ALA A 141 -3.12 11.04 -14.45
C ALA A 141 -2.86 9.52 -14.53
N ILE A 142 -1.85 9.02 -13.78
CA ILE A 142 -1.58 7.58 -13.69
C ILE A 142 -2.78 6.83 -13.09
N LEU A 143 -3.45 7.38 -12.08
CA LEU A 143 -4.64 6.76 -11.49
C LEU A 143 -5.81 6.75 -12.49
N ASP A 144 -5.99 7.82 -13.30
CA ASP A 144 -7.00 7.88 -14.36
C ASP A 144 -6.76 6.83 -15.44
N ASP A 145 -5.52 6.71 -15.91
CA ASP A 145 -5.10 5.73 -16.92
C ASP A 145 -5.35 4.29 -16.47
N GLN A 146 -5.24 4.03 -15.15
CA GLN A 146 -5.54 2.72 -14.57
C GLN A 146 -7.02 2.52 -14.22
N GLY A 147 -7.89 3.47 -14.57
CA GLY A 147 -9.35 3.40 -14.33
C GLY A 147 -9.73 3.51 -12.86
N ALA A 148 -8.94 4.19 -12.04
CA ALA A 148 -9.30 4.49 -10.66
C ALA A 148 -10.44 5.51 -10.59
N THR A 149 -11.33 5.36 -9.60
CA THR A 149 -12.42 6.32 -9.38
C THR A 149 -11.86 7.70 -9.09
N MET A 150 -12.53 8.74 -9.62
CA MET A 150 -12.16 10.14 -9.34
C MET A 150 -12.55 10.60 -7.94
N MET A 151 -13.44 9.86 -7.29
CA MET A 151 -13.93 10.16 -5.94
C MET A 151 -13.08 9.43 -4.90
N ASP A 152 -12.99 10.02 -3.70
CA ASP A 152 -12.26 9.47 -2.56
C ASP A 152 -10.75 9.25 -2.81
N ARG A 153 -10.14 10.10 -3.61
CA ARG A 153 -8.70 10.12 -3.80
C ARG A 153 -8.01 10.78 -2.63
N ARG A 154 -7.04 10.10 -2.09
CA ARG A 154 -6.30 10.51 -0.89
C ARG A 154 -4.81 10.48 -1.13
N CYS A 155 -4.11 11.38 -0.46
CA CYS A 155 -2.66 11.42 -0.49
C CYS A 155 -2.12 11.47 0.94
N VAL A 156 -1.32 10.46 1.30
CA VAL A 156 -0.59 10.43 2.58
C VAL A 156 0.84 10.88 2.37
N GLN A 157 1.29 11.80 3.21
CA GLN A 157 2.64 12.34 3.16
C GLN A 157 3.33 12.25 4.53
N ASP A 158 4.66 12.12 4.50
CA ASP A 158 5.48 12.35 5.68
C ASP A 158 5.36 13.83 6.12
N PRO A 159 5.42 14.15 7.41
CA PRO A 159 5.33 15.55 7.88
C PRO A 159 6.32 16.51 7.23
N THR A 160 7.53 16.03 6.92
CA THR A 160 8.55 16.83 6.23
C THR A 160 8.21 17.06 4.75
N SER A 161 7.67 16.03 4.09
CA SER A 161 7.22 16.11 2.69
C SER A 161 6.05 17.07 2.53
N ASP A 162 5.07 17.03 3.45
CA ASP A 162 3.93 17.95 3.43
C ASP A 162 4.39 19.41 3.63
N ALA A 163 5.30 19.66 4.56
CA ALA A 163 5.85 21.02 4.77
C ALA A 163 6.57 21.55 3.51
N ARG A 164 7.31 20.70 2.79
CA ARG A 164 7.97 21.05 1.52
C ARG A 164 6.95 21.30 0.41
N THR A 165 5.90 20.48 0.33
CA THR A 165 4.80 20.65 -0.63
C THR A 165 4.10 21.98 -0.42
N VAL A 166 3.73 22.32 0.81
CA VAL A 166 3.14 23.63 1.14
C VAL A 166 4.09 24.77 0.77
N SER A 167 5.39 24.63 1.06
CA SER A 167 6.39 25.64 0.70
C SER A 167 6.53 25.83 -0.82
N SER A 168 6.48 24.74 -1.60
CA SER A 168 6.57 24.80 -3.06
C SER A 168 5.36 25.48 -3.71
N LEU A 169 4.21 25.41 -3.06
CA LEU A 169 2.94 26.03 -3.49
C LEU A 169 2.75 27.46 -2.97
N ALA A 170 3.66 27.96 -2.14
CA ALA A 170 3.52 29.28 -1.48
C ALA A 170 3.34 30.46 -2.47
N GLY A 171 3.94 30.36 -3.69
CA GLY A 171 3.77 31.36 -4.73
C GLY A 171 2.38 31.38 -5.40
N LEU A 172 1.58 30.33 -5.23
CA LEU A 172 0.23 30.20 -5.75
C LEU A 172 -0.83 30.53 -4.71
N LEU A 173 -0.43 30.78 -3.46
CA LEU A 173 -1.31 31.04 -2.32
C LEU A 173 -1.84 32.49 -2.39
N ASN A 174 -2.97 32.68 -3.07
CA ASN A 174 -3.73 33.92 -3.04
C ASN A 174 -4.74 33.88 -1.86
N PRO A 175 -5.11 34.99 -1.20
CA PRO A 175 -5.92 35.01 0.02
C PRO A 175 -7.42 34.70 -0.21
N VAL A 176 -7.72 33.58 -0.85
CA VAL A 176 -9.07 33.01 -0.96
C VAL A 176 -9.29 32.04 0.20
N THR A 177 -10.53 31.86 0.63
CA THR A 177 -10.92 31.24 1.90
C THR A 177 -10.29 29.88 2.20
N GLU A 178 -10.15 28.98 1.22
CA GLU A 178 -9.55 27.66 1.41
C GLU A 178 -8.02 27.72 1.52
N ILE A 179 -7.40 28.55 0.70
CA ILE A 179 -5.95 28.80 0.69
C ILE A 179 -5.54 29.47 2.01
N SER A 180 -6.35 30.36 2.55
CA SER A 180 -6.15 30.98 3.86
C SER A 180 -6.20 29.93 4.99
N SER A 181 -7.02 28.89 4.88
CA SER A 181 -7.10 27.82 5.87
C SER A 181 -5.88 26.90 5.81
N GLN A 182 -5.35 26.61 4.62
CA GLN A 182 -4.11 25.85 4.42
C GLN A 182 -2.89 26.62 4.95
N PHE A 183 -2.84 27.93 4.69
CA PHE A 183 -1.80 28.81 5.22
C PHE A 183 -1.78 28.82 6.75
N ARG A 184 -2.95 28.93 7.40
CA ARG A 184 -3.04 28.94 8.86
C ARG A 184 -2.72 27.60 9.49
N SER A 185 -3.12 26.48 8.86
CA SER A 185 -2.89 25.14 9.38
C SER A 185 -1.50 24.59 9.05
N GLY A 186 -0.81 25.18 8.07
CA GLY A 186 0.44 24.67 7.53
C GLY A 186 0.30 23.25 6.95
N MET A 187 -0.90 22.87 6.52
CA MET A 187 -1.23 21.54 5.98
C MET A 187 -1.99 21.68 4.67
N MET A 188 -1.65 20.82 3.72
CA MET A 188 -2.45 20.62 2.53
C MET A 188 -3.76 19.92 2.93
N LYS A 189 -4.94 20.41 2.53
CA LYS A 189 -6.24 19.78 2.85
C LYS A 189 -6.83 19.04 1.66
N SER A 190 -7.17 19.78 0.62
CA SER A 190 -7.69 19.30 -0.64
C SER A 190 -7.08 20.09 -1.80
N GLY A 191 -6.99 19.51 -2.96
CA GLY A 191 -6.45 20.17 -4.15
C GLY A 191 -5.71 19.22 -5.04
N LEU A 192 -5.24 19.70 -6.19
CA LEU A 192 -4.46 18.92 -7.17
C LEU A 192 -5.13 17.59 -7.58
N GLY A 193 -6.47 17.52 -7.49
CA GLY A 193 -7.24 16.31 -7.82
C GLY A 193 -7.37 15.29 -6.69
N PHE A 194 -6.90 15.62 -5.49
CA PHE A 194 -7.11 14.80 -4.28
C PHE A 194 -8.15 15.42 -3.37
N ASP A 195 -9.08 14.61 -2.88
CA ASP A 195 -10.11 15.03 -1.94
C ASP A 195 -9.53 15.32 -0.56
N ARG A 196 -8.46 14.59 -0.20
CA ARG A 196 -7.84 14.73 1.11
C ARG A 196 -6.32 14.47 1.06
N PHE A 197 -5.57 15.43 1.60
CA PHE A 197 -4.18 15.25 2.02
C PHE A 197 -4.13 15.05 3.53
N PHE A 198 -3.26 14.19 3.99
CA PHE A 198 -3.01 14.00 5.41
C PHE A 198 -1.54 13.61 5.67
N ARG A 199 -1.11 13.92 6.89
CA ARG A 199 0.25 13.64 7.34
C ARG A 199 0.25 12.39 8.19
N ASP A 200 1.22 11.53 7.97
CA ASP A 200 1.47 10.37 8.81
C ASP A 200 2.97 10.19 9.02
N GLN A 201 3.38 10.10 10.28
CA GLN A 201 4.78 9.86 10.64
C GLN A 201 5.24 8.44 10.32
N THR A 202 4.33 7.52 10.02
CA THR A 202 4.63 6.12 9.71
C THR A 202 5.00 5.89 8.24
N VAL A 203 4.98 6.94 7.42
CA VAL A 203 5.45 6.90 6.02
C VAL A 203 6.88 6.39 5.97
N ILE A 204 7.07 5.33 5.18
CA ILE A 204 8.35 4.61 5.13
C ILE A 204 9.35 5.29 4.20
N LYS A 205 10.62 5.04 4.49
CA LYS A 205 11.74 5.35 3.59
C LYS A 205 12.12 4.08 2.86
N HIS A 206 12.32 4.22 1.56
CA HIS A 206 12.84 3.15 0.71
C HIS A 206 14.27 3.45 0.30
N THR A 207 15.09 2.42 0.25
CA THR A 207 16.46 2.50 -0.27
C THR A 207 16.54 1.61 -1.50
N THR A 208 16.80 2.19 -2.66
CA THR A 208 16.95 1.46 -3.92
C THR A 208 18.16 0.54 -3.90
N GLY A 209 18.09 -0.52 -4.69
CA GLY A 209 19.24 -1.40 -4.91
C GLY A 209 20.40 -0.71 -5.60
N THR A 210 21.51 -1.40 -5.71
CA THR A 210 22.77 -0.91 -6.33
C THR A 210 22.86 -1.24 -7.82
N PHE A 211 21.73 -1.51 -8.48
CA PHE A 211 21.68 -1.87 -9.89
C PHE A 211 22.39 -0.83 -10.77
N SER A 212 23.31 -1.27 -11.58
CA SER A 212 24.13 -0.38 -12.42
C SER A 212 24.12 -0.77 -13.91
N ALA A 213 23.99 -2.04 -14.22
CA ALA A 213 24.01 -2.54 -15.61
C ALA A 213 23.46 -3.95 -15.74
N GLY A 214 23.29 -4.43 -16.96
CA GLY A 214 22.79 -5.78 -17.26
C GLY A 214 21.28 -5.84 -17.22
N GLY A 215 20.72 -7.03 -16.94
CA GLY A 215 19.29 -7.23 -16.82
C GLY A 215 18.51 -7.09 -18.14
N THR A 216 19.17 -7.18 -19.30
CA THR A 216 18.47 -7.24 -20.58
C THR A 216 17.67 -8.55 -20.65
N VAL A 217 16.48 -8.47 -21.23
CA VAL A 217 15.57 -9.63 -21.32
C VAL A 217 16.24 -10.78 -22.07
N ASN A 218 16.23 -11.97 -21.48
CA ASN A 218 16.77 -13.18 -22.07
C ASN A 218 15.63 -14.08 -22.56
N GLY A 219 15.43 -14.09 -23.89
CA GLY A 219 14.28 -14.71 -24.55
C GLY A 219 13.11 -13.74 -24.73
N GLY A 220 12.69 -13.53 -25.97
CA GLY A 220 11.56 -12.64 -26.30
C GLY A 220 10.19 -13.27 -26.01
N GLY A 221 9.17 -12.44 -25.94
CA GLY A 221 7.78 -12.86 -25.76
C GLY A 221 7.45 -13.40 -24.38
N GLN A 222 8.22 -13.04 -23.36
CA GLN A 222 7.97 -13.50 -21.99
C GLN A 222 6.68 -12.88 -21.44
N THR A 223 5.89 -13.71 -20.81
CA THR A 223 4.62 -13.34 -20.17
C THR A 223 4.56 -13.94 -18.78
N THR A 224 3.78 -13.33 -17.90
CA THR A 224 3.54 -13.81 -16.54
C THR A 224 2.05 -13.91 -16.26
N SER A 225 1.66 -14.50 -15.13
CA SER A 225 0.26 -14.53 -14.71
C SER A 225 -0.25 -13.14 -14.31
N THR A 226 -1.55 -12.97 -14.19
CA THR A 226 -2.19 -11.70 -13.74
C THR A 226 -1.69 -11.24 -12.37
N SER A 227 -1.31 -12.18 -11.50
CA SER A 227 -0.77 -11.92 -10.17
C SER A 227 0.74 -11.61 -10.14
N GLY A 228 1.37 -11.44 -11.30
CA GLY A 228 2.81 -11.28 -11.44
C GLY A 228 3.54 -12.60 -11.70
N GLY A 229 4.84 -12.55 -11.71
CA GLY A 229 5.68 -13.72 -11.96
C GLY A 229 7.14 -13.35 -12.18
N ASN A 230 7.90 -14.29 -12.68
CA ASN A 230 9.32 -14.13 -12.92
C ASN A 230 9.60 -13.80 -14.40
N ILE A 231 10.45 -12.82 -14.62
CA ILE A 231 11.03 -12.51 -15.94
C ILE A 231 12.47 -12.99 -15.95
N THR A 232 12.85 -13.69 -17.01
CA THR A 232 14.21 -14.14 -17.24
C THR A 232 15.01 -13.04 -17.93
N VAL A 233 16.14 -12.68 -17.36
CA VAL A 233 17.03 -11.65 -17.86
C VAL A 233 18.48 -12.17 -17.91
N ASN A 234 19.34 -11.48 -18.63
CA ASN A 234 20.78 -11.68 -18.50
C ASN A 234 21.26 -11.21 -17.13
N ALA A 235 22.34 -11.78 -16.63
CA ALA A 235 22.87 -11.47 -15.31
C ALA A 235 22.96 -9.97 -15.04
N ILE A 236 22.40 -9.54 -13.91
CA ILE A 236 22.44 -8.15 -13.46
C ILE A 236 23.75 -7.82 -12.74
N THR A 237 24.19 -6.58 -12.85
CA THR A 237 25.28 -6.04 -12.05
C THR A 237 24.71 -5.15 -10.97
N GLY A 238 25.04 -5.45 -9.72
CA GLY A 238 24.43 -4.84 -8.54
C GLY A 238 23.22 -5.63 -8.05
N THR A 239 22.43 -5.04 -7.19
CA THR A 239 21.26 -5.66 -6.53
C THR A 239 19.99 -4.88 -6.84
N LEU A 240 18.84 -5.56 -6.81
CA LEU A 240 17.54 -4.92 -6.73
C LEU A 240 16.90 -5.25 -5.37
N ARG A 241 16.20 -4.30 -4.80
CA ARG A 241 15.47 -4.50 -3.56
C ARG A 241 13.97 -4.62 -3.82
N LYS A 242 13.33 -5.36 -2.95
CA LYS A 242 11.87 -5.39 -2.93
C LYS A 242 11.31 -3.98 -2.85
N GLY A 243 10.45 -3.60 -3.80
CA GLY A 243 9.90 -2.26 -3.89
C GLY A 243 10.60 -1.34 -4.89
N ASP A 244 11.70 -1.77 -5.51
CA ASP A 244 12.28 -1.09 -6.66
C ASP A 244 11.34 -1.18 -7.86
N ILE A 245 11.26 -0.10 -8.63
CA ILE A 245 10.40 -0.04 -9.81
C ILE A 245 11.26 -0.01 -11.06
N ILE A 246 10.96 -0.93 -11.98
CA ILE A 246 11.69 -1.15 -13.22
C ILE A 246 10.76 -1.00 -14.42
N THR A 247 11.33 -0.68 -15.56
CA THR A 247 10.68 -0.66 -16.87
C THR A 247 11.49 -1.45 -17.87
N PHE A 248 10.86 -1.93 -18.93
CA PHE A 248 11.52 -2.58 -20.05
C PHE A 248 11.32 -1.75 -21.32
N ALA A 249 12.35 -1.68 -22.13
CA ALA A 249 12.29 -0.93 -23.38
C ALA A 249 11.22 -1.48 -24.32
N ASN A 250 10.43 -0.58 -24.91
CA ASN A 250 9.33 -0.87 -25.84
C ASN A 250 8.18 -1.70 -25.23
N VAL A 251 8.02 -1.68 -23.91
CA VAL A 251 6.89 -2.30 -23.22
C VAL A 251 6.06 -1.16 -22.61
N ASN A 252 5.01 -0.73 -23.33
CA ASN A 252 4.19 0.39 -22.86
C ASN A 252 2.96 -0.09 -22.10
N ALA A 253 2.47 0.76 -21.23
CA ALA A 253 1.21 0.58 -20.53
C ALA A 253 0.04 0.70 -21.52
N VAL A 254 -1.05 0.00 -21.21
CA VAL A 254 -2.31 0.10 -21.97
C VAL A 254 -3.41 0.67 -21.09
N ASN A 255 -4.34 1.35 -21.73
CA ASN A 255 -5.59 1.74 -21.08
C ASN A 255 -6.37 0.47 -20.69
N ARG A 256 -6.82 0.41 -19.45
CA ARG A 256 -7.49 -0.78 -18.92
C ARG A 256 -8.79 -1.11 -19.64
N VAL A 257 -9.51 -0.11 -20.14
CA VAL A 257 -10.83 -0.26 -20.77
C VAL A 257 -10.71 -0.53 -22.26
N THR A 258 -9.98 0.33 -22.99
CA THR A 258 -9.88 0.27 -24.45
C THR A 258 -8.78 -0.67 -24.94
N LYS A 259 -7.80 -1.00 -24.08
CA LYS A 259 -6.61 -1.79 -24.40
C LYS A 259 -5.65 -1.10 -25.40
N ASP A 260 -5.87 0.19 -25.66
CA ASP A 260 -4.96 0.98 -26.50
C ASP A 260 -3.67 1.32 -25.73
N SER A 261 -2.57 1.43 -26.47
CA SER A 261 -1.28 1.84 -25.90
C SER A 261 -1.32 3.29 -25.42
N LEU A 262 -0.86 3.53 -24.20
CA LEU A 262 -0.72 4.89 -23.62
C LEU A 262 0.57 5.58 -24.09
N GLY A 263 1.47 4.87 -24.77
CA GLY A 263 2.78 5.40 -25.20
C GLY A 263 3.77 5.65 -24.06
N THR A 264 3.41 5.33 -22.83
CA THR A 264 4.27 5.42 -21.63
C THR A 264 4.74 4.04 -21.22
N LEU A 265 6.01 3.90 -20.83
CA LEU A 265 6.55 2.60 -20.41
C LEU A 265 5.80 2.07 -19.18
N ARG A 266 5.42 0.79 -19.25
CA ARG A 266 4.79 0.12 -18.10
C ARG A 266 5.80 -0.04 -16.97
N GLN A 267 5.41 0.37 -15.78
CA GLN A 267 6.19 0.22 -14.56
C GLN A 267 5.85 -1.11 -13.88
N PHE A 268 6.88 -1.79 -13.39
CA PHE A 268 6.78 -3.05 -12.65
C PHE A 268 7.54 -2.92 -11.34
N VAL A 269 6.94 -3.37 -10.24
CA VAL A 269 7.61 -3.43 -8.95
C VAL A 269 8.28 -4.79 -8.76
N VAL A 270 9.49 -4.77 -8.23
CA VAL A 270 10.23 -5.97 -7.81
C VAL A 270 9.64 -6.47 -6.49
N THR A 271 9.17 -7.71 -6.46
CA THR A 271 8.42 -8.26 -5.31
C THR A 271 9.29 -8.93 -4.25
N ALA A 272 10.54 -9.24 -4.57
CA ALA A 272 11.54 -9.80 -3.65
C ALA A 272 12.93 -9.27 -3.96
N ASP A 273 13.82 -9.32 -2.99
CA ASP A 273 15.21 -8.90 -3.17
C ASP A 273 15.92 -9.78 -4.20
N VAL A 274 16.68 -9.16 -5.11
CA VAL A 274 17.41 -9.79 -6.19
C VAL A 274 18.91 -9.55 -6.00
N ALA A 275 19.67 -10.63 -5.88
CA ALA A 275 21.12 -10.56 -5.70
C ALA A 275 21.84 -10.22 -7.02
N THR A 276 23.08 -9.75 -6.91
CA THR A 276 23.97 -9.59 -8.07
C THR A 276 24.13 -10.91 -8.84
N THR A 277 24.30 -10.82 -10.15
CA THR A 277 24.38 -11.98 -11.08
C THR A 277 23.10 -12.80 -11.25
N ALA A 278 22.00 -12.42 -10.61
CA ALA A 278 20.71 -13.09 -10.80
C ALA A 278 20.25 -12.96 -12.26
N THR A 279 19.58 -13.99 -12.73
CA THR A 279 19.03 -14.10 -14.10
C THR A 279 17.51 -14.12 -14.11
N THR A 280 16.88 -13.97 -12.95
CA THR A 280 15.42 -13.99 -12.78
C THR A 280 14.99 -12.89 -11.85
N ILE A 281 14.00 -12.11 -12.27
CA ILE A 281 13.46 -10.98 -11.50
C ILE A 281 11.97 -11.21 -11.27
N PRO A 282 11.51 -11.31 -10.02
CA PRO A 282 10.10 -11.40 -9.69
C PRO A 282 9.45 -10.03 -9.80
N ILE A 283 8.43 -9.89 -10.63
CA ILE A 283 7.73 -8.64 -10.92
C ILE A 283 6.23 -8.70 -10.62
N TYR A 284 5.66 -7.54 -10.35
CA TYR A 284 4.22 -7.27 -10.31
C TYR A 284 3.97 -5.87 -10.95
N PRO A 285 2.88 -5.62 -11.69
CA PRO A 285 1.83 -6.55 -12.09
C PRO A 285 2.28 -7.59 -13.11
N GLY A 286 1.38 -8.50 -13.44
CA GLY A 286 1.62 -9.46 -14.51
C GLY A 286 1.87 -8.78 -15.85
N MET A 287 2.79 -9.32 -16.64
CA MET A 287 3.08 -8.89 -18.00
C MET A 287 2.24 -9.71 -18.98
N ILE A 288 1.14 -9.14 -19.44
CA ILE A 288 0.16 -9.78 -20.32
C ILE A 288 0.06 -8.94 -21.60
N GLY A 289 0.47 -9.50 -22.70
CA GLY A 289 0.48 -8.85 -23.99
C GLY A 289 -0.84 -9.03 -24.78
N PRO A 290 -0.92 -8.43 -25.97
CA PRO A 290 -2.08 -8.56 -26.86
C PRO A 290 -2.23 -9.99 -27.41
N VAL A 291 -3.41 -10.30 -27.97
CA VAL A 291 -3.69 -11.57 -28.66
C VAL A 291 -2.71 -11.77 -29.82
N GLY A 292 -2.09 -12.94 -29.85
CA GLY A 292 -1.04 -13.30 -30.83
C GLY A 292 0.36 -13.48 -30.22
N GLY A 293 0.60 -13.02 -29.01
CA GLY A 293 1.72 -13.44 -28.18
C GLY A 293 1.44 -14.83 -27.59
N VAL A 294 2.49 -15.57 -27.23
CA VAL A 294 2.47 -16.99 -26.82
C VAL A 294 1.52 -17.34 -25.67
N ALA A 295 0.98 -16.35 -24.97
CA ALA A 295 0.04 -16.52 -23.86
C ALA A 295 -1.38 -15.96 -24.11
N GLY A 296 -1.70 -15.58 -25.30
CA GLY A 296 -2.85 -14.73 -25.64
C GLY A 296 -4.22 -15.38 -25.70
N GLY A 297 -4.48 -16.52 -25.12
CA GLY A 297 -5.78 -17.17 -25.33
C GLY A 297 -6.86 -16.79 -24.31
N ALA A 298 -6.58 -16.89 -23.04
CA ALA A 298 -7.60 -16.85 -21.99
C ALA A 298 -7.63 -15.54 -21.17
N ASP A 299 -6.58 -14.73 -21.18
CA ASP A 299 -6.41 -13.60 -20.29
C ASP A 299 -6.27 -12.23 -21.00
N GLN A 300 -6.68 -12.14 -22.28
CA GLN A 300 -6.62 -10.88 -23.03
C GLN A 300 -7.38 -9.74 -22.36
N GLN A 301 -8.48 -10.06 -21.71
CA GLN A 301 -9.24 -9.11 -20.91
C GLN A 301 -8.41 -8.42 -19.82
N TYR A 302 -7.34 -9.06 -19.38
CA TYR A 302 -6.40 -8.55 -18.36
C TYR A 302 -5.08 -8.03 -18.96
N GLN A 303 -5.06 -7.71 -20.24
CA GLN A 303 -3.89 -7.14 -20.90
C GLN A 303 -3.36 -5.93 -20.14
N THR A 304 -2.04 -5.94 -19.86
CA THR A 304 -1.33 -4.91 -19.10
C THR A 304 -0.31 -4.14 -19.91
N VAL A 305 0.12 -4.69 -21.04
CA VAL A 305 1.14 -4.11 -21.92
C VAL A 305 0.73 -4.19 -23.39
N ASP A 306 1.17 -3.23 -24.20
CA ASP A 306 0.90 -3.17 -25.64
C ASP A 306 1.74 -4.18 -26.44
N ALA A 307 2.95 -4.48 -25.95
CA ALA A 307 3.84 -5.47 -26.55
C ALA A 307 4.61 -6.23 -25.48
N LEU A 308 4.91 -7.50 -25.75
CA LEU A 308 5.82 -8.29 -24.92
C LEU A 308 7.26 -7.90 -25.19
N PRO A 309 8.17 -7.99 -24.20
CA PRO A 309 9.54 -7.60 -24.36
C PRO A 309 10.22 -8.50 -25.42
N ILE A 310 11.01 -7.89 -26.28
CA ILE A 310 11.87 -8.60 -27.21
C ILE A 310 13.15 -9.12 -26.50
N ASN A 311 13.77 -10.12 -27.08
CA ASN A 311 15.08 -10.57 -26.60
C ASN A 311 16.10 -9.42 -26.67
N GLY A 312 16.83 -9.18 -25.58
CA GLY A 312 17.77 -8.07 -25.45
C GLY A 312 17.15 -6.73 -25.05
N ALA A 313 15.82 -6.65 -24.82
CA ALA A 313 15.19 -5.43 -24.34
C ALA A 313 15.86 -4.95 -23.04
N ALA A 314 16.26 -3.68 -22.99
CA ALA A 314 16.94 -3.13 -21.83
C ALA A 314 15.98 -2.94 -20.65
N MET A 315 16.41 -3.32 -19.46
CA MET A 315 15.75 -3.01 -18.20
C MET A 315 16.34 -1.72 -17.63
N VAL A 316 15.48 -0.85 -17.15
CA VAL A 316 15.86 0.42 -16.51
C VAL A 316 15.18 0.55 -15.15
N LEU A 317 15.96 0.95 -14.15
CA LEU A 317 15.44 1.33 -12.84
C LEU A 317 14.85 2.75 -12.93
N VAL A 318 13.61 2.93 -12.49
CA VAL A 318 12.90 4.22 -12.60
C VAL A 318 13.48 5.29 -11.67
N THR A 319 13.90 4.85 -10.47
CA THR A 319 14.58 5.72 -9.50
C THR A 319 16.09 5.51 -9.57
N PRO A 320 16.91 6.53 -9.26
CA PRO A 320 18.36 6.38 -9.23
C PRO A 320 18.79 5.26 -8.27
N ALA A 321 19.82 4.49 -8.68
CA ALA A 321 20.39 3.44 -7.84
C ALA A 321 21.01 4.00 -6.56
N SER A 322 21.01 3.22 -5.48
CA SER A 322 21.57 3.60 -4.17
C SER A 322 20.96 4.87 -3.55
N SER A 323 19.78 5.25 -4.00
CA SER A 323 19.06 6.42 -3.48
C SER A 323 18.17 6.06 -2.31
N VAL A 324 17.94 7.02 -1.43
CA VAL A 324 16.99 6.90 -0.32
C VAL A 324 15.90 7.95 -0.49
N TYR A 325 14.64 7.54 -0.46
CA TYR A 325 13.52 8.44 -0.60
C TYR A 325 12.34 8.06 0.31
N ARG A 326 11.50 9.05 0.64
CA ARG A 326 10.23 8.85 1.33
C ARG A 326 9.16 8.45 0.32
N LYS A 327 8.32 7.49 0.70
CA LYS A 327 7.24 6.96 -0.14
C LYS A 327 5.91 7.58 0.27
N SER A 328 5.60 8.79 -0.22
CA SER A 328 4.24 9.31 -0.13
C SER A 328 3.32 8.51 -1.05
N LEU A 329 2.10 8.20 -0.60
CA LEU A 329 1.16 7.39 -1.37
C LEU A 329 -0.05 8.22 -1.80
N ALA A 330 -0.31 8.24 -3.10
CA ALA A 330 -1.55 8.68 -3.70
C ALA A 330 -2.41 7.44 -4.00
N TYR A 331 -3.67 7.40 -3.53
CA TYR A 331 -4.51 6.21 -3.65
C TYR A 331 -5.99 6.53 -3.54
N THR A 332 -6.84 5.58 -3.96
CA THR A 332 -8.27 5.59 -3.64
C THR A 332 -8.54 4.75 -2.40
N GLN A 333 -9.51 5.14 -1.57
CA GLN A 333 -9.78 4.45 -0.29
C GLN A 333 -9.96 2.94 -0.45
N LYS A 334 -10.67 2.50 -1.50
CA LYS A 334 -10.95 1.09 -1.80
C LYS A 334 -9.76 0.28 -2.30
N ALA A 335 -8.61 0.92 -2.54
CA ALA A 335 -7.43 0.21 -3.02
C ALA A 335 -6.70 -0.57 -1.92
N VAL A 336 -6.84 -0.16 -0.66
CA VAL A 336 -6.21 -0.78 0.50
C VAL A 336 -7.28 -1.19 1.49
N THR A 337 -7.31 -2.47 1.86
CA THR A 337 -8.26 -3.03 2.83
C THR A 337 -7.52 -3.66 3.99
N MET A 338 -8.03 -3.42 5.17
CA MET A 338 -7.62 -4.06 6.41
C MET A 338 -8.81 -4.82 7.00
N ALA A 339 -8.60 -6.04 7.46
CA ALA A 339 -9.57 -6.81 8.21
C ALA A 339 -8.98 -7.19 9.57
N SER A 340 -9.77 -7.13 10.61
CA SER A 340 -9.39 -7.65 11.92
C SER A 340 -10.26 -8.84 12.29
N ALA A 341 -9.73 -9.74 13.12
CA ALA A 341 -10.44 -10.89 13.63
C ALA A 341 -10.51 -10.86 15.15
N ASP A 342 -11.61 -11.37 15.67
CA ASP A 342 -11.83 -11.49 17.10
C ASP A 342 -10.91 -12.52 17.74
N LEU A 343 -10.08 -12.07 18.67
CA LEU A 343 -9.25 -12.97 19.47
C LEU A 343 -10.10 -13.70 20.53
N VAL A 344 -9.80 -14.97 20.76
CA VAL A 344 -10.47 -15.79 21.75
C VAL A 344 -10.29 -15.20 23.15
N MET A 345 -11.40 -15.17 23.92
CA MET A 345 -11.41 -14.70 25.31
C MET A 345 -11.09 -15.85 26.26
N PRO A 346 -10.02 -15.74 27.08
CA PRO A 346 -9.72 -16.75 28.09
C PRO A 346 -10.66 -16.61 29.29
N LYS A 347 -11.73 -17.40 29.30
CA LYS A 347 -12.87 -17.25 30.24
C LYS A 347 -12.58 -17.60 31.71
N LYS A 348 -11.42 -18.18 32.06
CA LYS A 348 -11.12 -18.63 33.45
C LYS A 348 -9.67 -18.43 33.89
N ALA A 349 -8.85 -17.83 33.06
CA ALA A 349 -7.41 -17.73 33.28
C ALA A 349 -6.92 -16.29 33.52
N VAL A 350 -7.80 -15.31 33.49
CA VAL A 350 -7.45 -13.89 33.68
C VAL A 350 -8.48 -13.22 34.59
N GLU A 351 -8.05 -12.22 35.37
CA GLU A 351 -8.89 -11.48 36.31
C GLU A 351 -9.94 -10.66 35.56
N GLU A 352 -9.52 -9.90 34.57
CA GLU A 352 -10.42 -9.10 33.70
C GLU A 352 -10.09 -9.31 32.24
N ALA A 353 -11.12 -9.52 31.43
CA ALA A 353 -11.00 -9.66 30.00
C ALA A 353 -12.13 -8.93 29.28
N SER A 354 -11.80 -8.03 28.39
CA SER A 354 -12.78 -7.33 27.57
C SER A 354 -12.37 -7.35 26.10
N ARG A 355 -13.36 -7.41 25.23
CA ARG A 355 -13.20 -7.32 23.79
C ARG A 355 -14.27 -6.39 23.24
N THR A 356 -13.86 -5.50 22.37
CA THR A 356 -14.76 -4.55 21.72
C THR A 356 -14.35 -4.40 20.28
N SER A 357 -15.31 -4.36 19.37
CA SER A 357 -15.13 -4.03 17.97
C SER A 357 -15.78 -2.70 17.64
N TYR A 358 -15.14 -1.90 16.80
CA TYR A 358 -15.67 -0.64 16.31
C TYR A 358 -15.16 -0.40 14.89
N ASP A 359 -16.08 -0.17 13.96
CA ASP A 359 -15.80 0.15 12.57
C ASP A 359 -14.80 -0.81 11.91
N GLY A 360 -15.04 -2.13 12.05
CA GLY A 360 -14.22 -3.18 11.44
C GLY A 360 -12.89 -3.48 12.14
N VAL A 361 -12.59 -2.84 13.29
CA VAL A 361 -11.39 -3.14 14.08
C VAL A 361 -11.79 -3.77 15.41
N SER A 362 -11.29 -4.96 15.68
CA SER A 362 -11.48 -5.68 16.95
C SER A 362 -10.21 -5.58 17.81
N MET A 363 -10.40 -5.21 19.05
CA MET A 363 -9.32 -5.12 20.05
C MET A 363 -9.71 -5.89 21.31
N ARG A 364 -8.75 -6.61 21.87
CA ARG A 364 -8.88 -7.33 23.14
C ARG A 364 -7.98 -6.70 24.19
N MET A 365 -8.52 -6.47 25.39
CA MET A 365 -7.79 -6.08 26.57
C MET A 365 -7.87 -7.20 27.61
N LEU A 366 -6.75 -7.57 28.19
CA LEU A 366 -6.60 -8.55 29.24
C LEU A 366 -5.86 -7.94 30.40
N THR A 367 -6.34 -8.17 31.62
CA THR A 367 -5.62 -7.80 32.86
C THR A 367 -5.52 -9.04 33.75
N ASP A 368 -4.33 -9.36 34.18
CA ASP A 368 -4.07 -10.52 35.01
C ASP A 368 -3.08 -10.21 36.14
N TYR A 369 -3.25 -10.88 37.27
CA TYR A 369 -2.39 -10.72 38.43
C TYR A 369 -1.24 -11.72 38.40
N LEU A 370 -0.03 -11.20 38.55
CA LEU A 370 1.21 -11.98 38.62
C LEU A 370 1.64 -12.16 40.08
N PRO A 371 1.33 -13.30 40.72
CA PRO A 371 1.58 -13.47 42.16
C PRO A 371 3.07 -13.52 42.53
N LEU A 372 3.95 -13.84 41.57
CA LEU A 372 5.39 -13.91 41.83
C LEU A 372 6.06 -12.53 41.98
N THR A 373 5.44 -11.48 41.44
CA THR A 373 6.00 -10.13 41.39
C THR A 373 5.09 -9.08 42.00
N ASP A 374 3.92 -9.47 42.54
CA ASP A 374 2.88 -8.57 43.05
C ASP A 374 2.54 -7.45 42.07
N GLN A 375 2.31 -7.85 40.83
CA GLN A 375 2.00 -6.93 39.70
C GLN A 375 0.75 -7.34 38.99
N LEU A 376 0.01 -6.34 38.51
CA LEU A 376 -1.06 -6.49 37.55
C LEU A 376 -0.51 -6.18 36.16
N ALA A 377 -0.65 -7.09 35.22
CA ALA A 377 -0.24 -6.91 33.84
C ALA A 377 -1.46 -6.63 32.96
N THR A 378 -1.51 -5.46 32.36
CA THR A 378 -2.52 -5.13 31.34
C THR A 378 -1.93 -5.30 29.94
N ARG A 379 -2.64 -6.02 29.08
CA ARG A 379 -2.26 -6.32 27.70
C ARG A 379 -3.36 -5.93 26.74
N LEU A 380 -2.99 -5.20 25.69
CA LEU A 380 -3.83 -4.89 24.54
C LEU A 380 -3.37 -5.68 23.33
N ASP A 381 -4.29 -6.37 22.67
CA ASP A 381 -4.05 -7.18 21.48
C ASP A 381 -4.94 -6.76 20.30
N VAL A 382 -4.34 -6.74 19.12
CA VAL A 382 -5.06 -6.63 17.83
C VAL A 382 -4.55 -7.74 16.91
N LEU A 383 -5.48 -8.50 16.31
CA LEU A 383 -5.19 -9.46 15.26
C LEU A 383 -5.76 -8.92 13.95
N PHE A 384 -4.90 -8.69 12.96
CA PHE A 384 -5.29 -8.09 11.70
C PHE A 384 -4.58 -8.70 10.50
N GLY A 385 -5.18 -8.50 9.35
CA GLY A 385 -4.59 -8.71 8.05
C GLY A 385 -4.85 -7.51 7.16
N PHE A 386 -4.03 -7.31 6.16
CA PHE A 386 -4.22 -6.24 5.18
C PHE A 386 -3.87 -6.73 3.79
N LYS A 387 -4.46 -6.09 2.78
CA LYS A 387 -4.16 -6.36 1.38
C LYS A 387 -4.32 -5.10 0.55
N TYR A 388 -3.40 -4.89 -0.37
CA TYR A 388 -3.54 -3.97 -1.48
C TYR A 388 -4.37 -4.69 -2.55
N ILE A 389 -5.70 -4.44 -2.56
CA ILE A 389 -6.64 -5.16 -3.43
C ILE A 389 -6.50 -4.69 -4.88
N ARG A 390 -6.30 -3.40 -5.05
CA ARG A 390 -6.14 -2.73 -6.34
C ARG A 390 -4.81 -1.98 -6.38
N PRO A 391 -3.68 -2.69 -6.53
CA PRO A 391 -2.37 -2.06 -6.54
C PRO A 391 -2.18 -1.05 -7.68
N GLU A 392 -2.89 -1.24 -8.78
CA GLU A 392 -2.93 -0.30 -9.91
C GLU A 392 -3.55 1.06 -9.56
N TRP A 393 -4.39 1.12 -8.52
CA TRP A 393 -5.03 2.36 -8.04
C TRP A 393 -4.22 3.08 -6.96
N LEU A 394 -2.94 2.76 -6.90
CA LEU A 394 -1.98 3.44 -6.04
C LEU A 394 -0.80 3.95 -6.87
N CYS A 395 -0.28 5.10 -6.46
CA CYS A 395 0.94 5.67 -7.03
C CYS A 395 1.84 6.16 -5.90
N VAL A 396 3.12 5.81 -5.97
CA VAL A 396 4.15 6.34 -5.06
C VAL A 396 4.65 7.66 -5.59
N ILE A 397 4.65 8.68 -4.75
CA ILE A 397 5.29 9.97 -5.01
C ILE A 397 6.58 10.02 -4.18
N CYS A 398 7.71 10.11 -4.86
CA CYS A 398 9.01 10.16 -4.20
C CYS A 398 9.32 11.55 -3.66
N ASP A 399 9.86 11.63 -2.45
CA ASP A 399 10.44 12.84 -1.90
C ASP A 399 11.83 12.53 -1.33
N ARG A 400 12.72 13.51 -1.44
CA ARG A 400 14.07 13.39 -0.85
C ARG A 400 13.99 13.18 0.67
N VAL A 401 14.96 12.50 1.21
CA VAL A 401 15.09 12.29 2.66
C VAL A 401 15.62 13.53 3.37
#